data_9139a8260fb31b10880acb61bba9d18b
#
_entry.id   9139a8260fb31b10880acb61bba9d18b
#
_cell.length_a   1.000
_cell.length_b   1.000
_cell.length_c   1.000
_cell.angle_alpha   90.00
_cell.angle_beta   90.00
_cell.angle_gamma   90.00
#
_symmetry.space_group_name_H-M   'P 1'
#
loop_
_entity.id
_entity.type
_entity.pdbx_description
1 polymer ?
#
loop_
_entity_poly.entity_id
_entity_poly.type
_entity_poly.pdbx_seq_one_letter_code
_entity_poly.pdbx_strand_id
1 'polypeptide(L)'
;VISSGVNSLSQLNAIKDFLELSEVKKTIFLTPDLDYKNEIKKAIKQSKIKIFKQYTYETEPTKLTKQIEKITNYDVRKQNLADEILRVENSDLVDKEEQIKKLEKRYTIGNVNFDSVIISDFDENLKSVITSLIYTDVSPRNKLFITLNQWFDESLLLEENIQPLYYPSINKQNLETFNKKFVDTYNSKPNHLSLLSCLLYTSPSP
;
A
#
# COMPACT_ATOMS: atom_id res chain seq x y z
N VAL A 1 23.48 18.36 -13.06
CA VAL A 1 23.23 16.92 -12.93
C VAL A 1 21.84 16.65 -13.47
N ILE A 2 21.73 15.91 -14.57
CA ILE A 2 20.44 15.47 -15.13
C ILE A 2 20.09 14.17 -14.41
N SER A 3 19.03 14.19 -13.58
CA SER A 3 18.48 12.99 -12.98
C SER A 3 17.35 12.48 -13.88
N SER A 4 17.57 11.37 -14.54
CA SER A 4 16.51 10.65 -15.24
C SER A 4 15.97 9.58 -14.34
N GLY A 5 14.70 9.64 -14.04
CA GLY A 5 14.05 8.58 -13.32
C GLY A 5 12.78 9.03 -12.62
N VAL A 6 11.94 8.06 -12.30
CA VAL A 6 10.77 8.25 -11.46
C VAL A 6 11.27 8.48 -10.04
N ASN A 7 11.29 9.72 -9.59
CA ASN A 7 11.68 10.04 -8.20
C ASN A 7 10.47 10.00 -7.26
N SER A 8 10.71 9.99 -5.97
CA SER A 8 9.67 9.93 -4.94
C SER A 8 8.64 11.06 -5.07
N LEU A 9 9.07 12.26 -5.47
CA LEU A 9 8.17 13.41 -5.64
C LEU A 9 7.20 13.20 -6.82
N SER A 10 7.68 12.74 -7.97
CA SER A 10 6.82 12.48 -9.13
C SER A 10 5.82 11.36 -8.86
N GLN A 11 6.22 10.32 -8.14
CA GLN A 11 5.34 9.25 -7.71
C GLN A 11 4.25 9.75 -6.76
N LEU A 12 4.61 10.56 -5.77
CA LEU A 12 3.65 11.13 -4.83
C LEU A 12 2.69 12.12 -5.49
N ASN A 13 3.11 12.85 -6.52
CA ASN A 13 2.19 13.66 -7.31
C ASN A 13 1.15 12.79 -8.04
N ALA A 14 1.56 11.71 -8.68
CA ALA A 14 0.64 10.78 -9.34
C ALA A 14 -0.32 10.11 -8.33
N ILE A 15 0.18 9.72 -7.15
CA ILE A 15 -0.64 9.18 -6.07
C ILE A 15 -1.64 10.23 -5.57
N LYS A 16 -1.23 11.48 -5.43
CA LYS A 16 -2.12 12.57 -5.02
C LYS A 16 -3.29 12.73 -6.00
N ASP A 17 -3.00 12.80 -7.30
CA ASP A 17 -4.02 12.92 -8.34
C ASP A 17 -4.98 11.71 -8.32
N PHE A 18 -4.45 10.50 -8.11
CA PHE A 18 -5.25 9.29 -7.97
C PHE A 18 -6.17 9.31 -6.73
N LEU A 19 -5.67 9.78 -5.58
CA LEU A 19 -6.48 9.90 -4.37
C LEU A 19 -7.60 10.93 -4.52
N GLU A 20 -7.35 12.04 -5.21
CA GLU A 20 -8.35 13.06 -5.50
C GLU A 20 -9.47 12.51 -6.40
N LEU A 21 -9.12 11.70 -7.41
CA LEU A 21 -10.09 11.03 -8.28
C LEU A 21 -10.88 9.93 -7.55
N SER A 22 -10.27 9.28 -6.57
CA SER A 22 -10.89 8.19 -5.80
C SER A 22 -11.75 8.68 -4.62
N GLU A 23 -11.92 9.99 -4.42
CA GLU A 23 -12.69 10.62 -3.34
C GLU A 23 -12.30 10.15 -1.93
N VAL A 24 -11.05 9.74 -1.75
CA VAL A 24 -10.53 9.24 -0.47
C VAL A 24 -10.36 10.39 0.52
N LYS A 25 -10.88 10.24 1.75
CA LYS A 25 -10.87 11.31 2.75
C LYS A 25 -9.68 11.24 3.71
N LYS A 26 -9.32 10.05 4.16
CA LYS A 26 -8.30 9.85 5.18
C LYS A 26 -7.26 8.85 4.71
N THR A 27 -6.10 9.37 4.34
CA THR A 27 -4.94 8.58 3.92
C THR A 27 -3.89 8.55 5.02
N ILE A 28 -3.45 7.38 5.45
CA ILE A 28 -2.25 7.25 6.28
C ILE A 28 -1.03 6.94 5.42
N PHE A 29 0.14 7.32 5.91
CA PHE A 29 1.41 7.08 5.24
C PHE A 29 2.34 6.29 6.15
N LEU A 30 2.81 5.13 5.68
CA LEU A 30 3.72 4.25 6.38
C LEU A 30 5.11 4.33 5.74
N THR A 31 6.12 4.68 6.54
CA THR A 31 7.51 4.81 6.09
C THR A 31 8.39 3.95 6.98
N PRO A 32 9.24 3.06 6.44
CA PRO A 32 10.19 2.31 7.26
C PRO A 32 11.24 3.24 7.87
N ASP A 33 11.79 2.84 9.01
CA ASP A 33 12.90 3.54 9.66
C ASP A 33 14.24 3.14 9.03
N LEU A 34 14.42 3.56 7.78
CA LEU A 34 15.60 3.33 6.94
C LEU A 34 16.20 4.65 6.45
N ASP A 35 17.37 4.59 5.85
CA ASP A 35 18.17 5.76 5.44
C ASP A 35 17.38 6.74 4.53
N TYR A 36 16.55 6.22 3.64
CA TYR A 36 15.75 7.04 2.73
C TYR A 36 14.50 7.69 3.36
N LYS A 37 14.22 7.43 4.65
CA LYS A 37 13.07 8.01 5.36
C LYS A 37 12.96 9.54 5.21
N ASN A 38 14.10 10.23 5.31
CA ASN A 38 14.14 11.69 5.24
C ASN A 38 13.83 12.21 3.81
N GLU A 39 14.23 11.48 2.79
CA GLU A 39 13.90 11.79 1.40
C GLU A 39 12.40 11.66 1.17
N ILE A 40 11.78 10.57 1.63
CA ILE A 40 10.32 10.39 1.54
C ILE A 40 9.57 11.50 2.27
N LYS A 41 9.98 11.86 3.50
CA LYS A 41 9.35 12.98 4.25
C LYS A 41 9.46 14.30 3.50
N LYS A 42 10.59 14.57 2.86
CA LYS A 42 10.79 15.77 2.02
C LYS A 42 9.86 15.74 0.80
N ALA A 43 9.77 14.61 0.13
CA ALA A 43 8.91 14.43 -1.04
C ALA A 43 7.42 14.58 -0.69
N ILE A 44 6.96 14.03 0.45
CA ILE A 44 5.58 14.24 0.96
C ILE A 44 5.30 15.74 1.12
N LYS A 45 6.22 16.48 1.75
CA LYS A 45 6.06 17.93 1.96
C LYS A 45 6.03 18.69 0.63
N GLN A 46 6.86 18.31 -0.34
CA GLN A 46 6.95 18.97 -1.64
C GLN A 46 5.73 18.69 -2.53
N SER A 47 5.21 17.46 -2.53
CA SER A 47 4.04 17.07 -3.33
C SER A 47 2.75 17.71 -2.85
N LYS A 48 2.71 18.21 -1.60
CA LYS A 48 1.50 18.73 -0.95
C LYS A 48 0.35 17.71 -0.90
N ILE A 49 0.67 16.42 -0.95
CA ILE A 49 -0.32 15.36 -0.79
C ILE A 49 -0.97 15.45 0.60
N LYS A 50 -2.29 15.32 0.67
CA LYS A 50 -3.05 15.39 1.92
C LYS A 50 -2.93 14.07 2.68
N ILE A 51 -2.11 14.03 3.72
CA ILE A 51 -1.93 12.86 4.58
C ILE A 51 -2.58 13.13 5.94
N PHE A 52 -3.48 12.24 6.35
CA PHE A 52 -4.17 12.31 7.64
C PHE A 52 -3.21 12.04 8.80
N LYS A 53 -2.39 10.99 8.71
CA LYS A 53 -1.31 10.68 9.66
C LYS A 53 -0.13 10.00 8.97
N GLN A 54 1.07 10.32 9.44
CA GLN A 54 2.32 9.69 9.02
C GLN A 54 2.87 8.85 10.16
N TYR A 55 3.26 7.63 9.86
CA TYR A 55 3.87 6.70 10.80
C TYR A 55 5.21 6.22 10.27
N THR A 56 6.17 6.09 11.18
CA THR A 56 7.44 5.43 10.90
C THR A 56 7.44 4.11 11.66
N TYR A 57 7.86 3.04 11.02
CA TYR A 57 7.88 1.70 11.60
C TYR A 57 9.27 1.05 11.46
N GLU A 58 9.56 0.13 12.38
CA GLU A 58 10.75 -0.72 12.34
C GLU A 58 10.48 -1.94 11.45
N THR A 59 11.47 -2.34 10.65
CA THR A 59 11.32 -3.47 9.69
C THR A 59 11.44 -4.84 10.34
N GLU A 60 11.84 -4.92 11.62
CA GLU A 60 11.84 -6.19 12.36
C GLU A 60 10.38 -6.70 12.53
N PRO A 61 10.07 -7.95 12.08
CA PRO A 61 8.67 -8.41 11.93
C PRO A 61 7.81 -8.33 13.19
N THR A 62 8.36 -8.69 14.36
CA THR A 62 7.62 -8.65 15.62
C THR A 62 7.27 -7.23 16.03
N LYS A 63 8.20 -6.30 15.87
CA LYS A 63 8.00 -4.89 16.18
C LYS A 63 7.06 -4.24 15.19
N LEU A 64 7.22 -4.54 13.90
CA LEU A 64 6.33 -4.09 12.84
C LEU A 64 4.88 -4.48 13.15
N THR A 65 4.61 -5.76 13.43
CA THR A 65 3.26 -6.24 13.74
C THR A 65 2.66 -5.49 14.92
N LYS A 66 3.39 -5.33 16.03
CA LYS A 66 2.93 -4.55 17.19
C LYS A 66 2.65 -3.09 16.88
N GLN A 67 3.43 -2.47 15.99
CA GLN A 67 3.20 -1.10 15.55
C GLN A 67 1.94 -0.99 14.68
N ILE A 68 1.71 -1.94 13.78
CA ILE A 68 0.51 -2.01 12.96
C ILE A 68 -0.74 -2.28 13.83
N GLU A 69 -0.67 -3.16 14.83
CA GLU A 69 -1.75 -3.37 15.81
C GLU A 69 -2.18 -2.05 16.47
N LYS A 70 -1.22 -1.23 16.90
CA LYS A 70 -1.50 0.10 17.48
C LYS A 70 -2.11 1.07 16.46
N ILE A 71 -1.59 1.11 15.23
CA ILE A 71 -2.08 1.99 14.16
C ILE A 71 -3.53 1.66 13.79
N THR A 72 -3.88 0.37 13.80
CA THR A 72 -5.20 -0.14 13.43
C THR A 72 -6.17 -0.24 14.61
N ASN A 73 -5.74 0.07 15.84
CA ASN A 73 -6.48 -0.16 17.09
C ASN A 73 -6.98 -1.62 17.21
N TYR A 74 -6.12 -2.58 16.84
CA TYR A 74 -6.51 -3.99 16.72
C TYR A 74 -7.06 -4.57 18.00
N ASP A 75 -6.40 -4.34 19.15
CA ASP A 75 -6.83 -4.86 20.46
C ASP A 75 -8.21 -4.34 20.84
N VAL A 76 -8.47 -3.04 20.62
CA VAL A 76 -9.79 -2.45 20.91
C VAL A 76 -10.86 -3.07 20.01
N ARG A 77 -10.58 -3.24 18.73
CA ARG A 77 -11.51 -3.83 17.75
C ARG A 77 -11.77 -5.31 18.05
N LYS A 78 -10.76 -6.02 18.54
CA LYS A 78 -10.90 -7.41 19.01
C LYS A 78 -11.73 -7.49 20.30
N GLN A 79 -11.50 -6.57 21.24
CA GLN A 79 -12.32 -6.50 22.46
C GLN A 79 -13.78 -6.17 22.12
N ASN A 80 -14.04 -5.24 21.20
CA ASN A 80 -15.39 -4.93 20.74
C ASN A 80 -16.12 -6.17 20.19
N LEU A 81 -15.41 -7.08 19.52
CA LEU A 81 -15.99 -8.35 19.04
C LEU A 81 -16.38 -9.25 20.22
N ALA A 82 -15.50 -9.39 21.21
CA ALA A 82 -15.78 -10.19 22.40
C ALA A 82 -16.99 -9.63 23.18
N ASP A 83 -17.03 -8.32 23.35
CA ASP A 83 -18.13 -7.64 24.06
C ASP A 83 -19.47 -7.79 23.29
N GLU A 84 -19.44 -7.73 21.96
CA GLU A 84 -20.65 -7.93 21.15
C GLU A 84 -21.14 -9.37 21.20
N ILE A 85 -20.25 -10.37 21.19
CA ILE A 85 -20.63 -11.79 21.39
C ILE A 85 -21.31 -11.94 22.73
N LEU A 86 -20.72 -11.45 23.84
CA LEU A 86 -21.30 -11.50 25.18
C LEU A 86 -22.66 -10.78 25.24
N ARG A 87 -22.79 -9.64 24.54
CA ARG A 87 -24.06 -8.91 24.47
C ARG A 87 -25.17 -9.74 23.82
N VAL A 88 -24.84 -10.40 22.70
CA VAL A 88 -25.79 -11.27 22.01
C VAL A 88 -26.11 -12.52 22.82
N GLU A 89 -25.12 -13.13 23.46
CA GLU A 89 -25.32 -14.28 24.37
C GLU A 89 -26.28 -13.99 25.51
N ASN A 90 -26.23 -12.79 26.08
CA ASN A 90 -27.10 -12.37 27.18
C ASN A 90 -28.42 -11.72 26.73
N SER A 91 -28.71 -11.71 25.43
CA SER A 91 -29.93 -11.13 24.87
C SER A 91 -31.06 -12.19 24.75
N ASP A 92 -32.30 -11.74 24.69
CA ASP A 92 -33.47 -12.57 24.44
C ASP A 92 -33.84 -12.68 22.95
N LEU A 93 -32.86 -12.52 22.06
CA LEU A 93 -33.07 -12.58 20.61
C LEU A 93 -33.41 -14.00 20.15
N VAL A 94 -34.39 -14.12 19.28
CA VAL A 94 -34.87 -15.42 18.75
C VAL A 94 -33.79 -16.07 17.85
N ASP A 95 -32.99 -15.27 17.14
CA ASP A 95 -31.94 -15.69 16.20
C ASP A 95 -30.51 -15.62 16.80
N LYS A 96 -30.41 -15.59 18.10
CA LYS A 96 -29.17 -15.43 18.86
C LYS A 96 -28.04 -16.37 18.42
N GLU A 97 -28.33 -17.66 18.28
CA GLU A 97 -27.33 -18.65 17.84
C GLU A 97 -26.77 -18.37 16.44
N GLU A 98 -27.64 -17.92 15.52
CA GLU A 98 -27.20 -17.57 14.17
C GLU A 98 -26.34 -16.30 14.17
N GLN A 99 -26.68 -15.31 15.01
CA GLN A 99 -25.89 -14.10 15.16
C GLN A 99 -24.51 -14.39 15.76
N ILE A 100 -24.44 -15.22 16.81
CA ILE A 100 -23.16 -15.65 17.42
C ILE A 100 -22.28 -16.34 16.36
N LYS A 101 -22.82 -17.30 15.61
CA LYS A 101 -22.07 -17.97 14.54
C LYS A 101 -21.57 -17.02 13.45
N LYS A 102 -22.26 -15.92 13.18
CA LYS A 102 -21.80 -14.86 12.26
C LYS A 102 -20.69 -14.01 12.86
N LEU A 103 -20.76 -13.72 14.16
CA LEU A 103 -19.73 -12.96 14.87
C LEU A 103 -18.44 -13.77 15.02
N GLU A 104 -18.53 -15.04 15.37
CA GLU A 104 -17.38 -15.95 15.52
C GLU A 104 -16.54 -16.12 14.24
N LYS A 105 -17.14 -15.84 13.08
CA LYS A 105 -16.41 -15.83 11.78
C LYS A 105 -15.59 -14.56 11.54
N ARG A 106 -15.73 -13.55 12.40
CA ARG A 106 -15.00 -12.29 12.30
C ARG A 106 -13.77 -12.31 13.17
N TYR A 107 -12.77 -11.52 12.80
CA TYR A 107 -11.57 -11.32 13.63
C TYR A 107 -11.69 -10.08 14.50
N THR A 108 -12.42 -9.08 14.06
CA THR A 108 -12.61 -7.81 14.77
C THR A 108 -13.98 -7.19 14.48
N ILE A 109 -14.41 -6.25 15.34
CA ILE A 109 -15.55 -5.36 15.07
C ILE A 109 -15.11 -3.90 15.16
N GLY A 110 -15.61 -3.10 14.24
CA GLY A 110 -15.32 -1.68 14.12
C GLY A 110 -14.38 -1.38 12.96
N ASN A 111 -14.37 -0.11 12.57
CA ASN A 111 -13.58 0.36 11.44
C ASN A 111 -12.27 1.01 11.91
N VAL A 112 -11.22 0.87 11.12
CA VAL A 112 -10.03 1.71 11.27
C VAL A 112 -10.34 3.15 10.85
N ASN A 113 -9.62 4.12 11.42
CA ASN A 113 -9.86 5.55 11.17
C ASN A 113 -9.11 6.06 9.93
N PHE A 114 -9.07 5.26 8.87
CA PHE A 114 -8.53 5.66 7.57
C PHE A 114 -9.19 4.87 6.44
N ASP A 115 -9.14 5.43 5.23
CA ASP A 115 -9.75 4.86 4.03
C ASP A 115 -8.70 4.26 3.10
N SER A 116 -7.48 4.80 3.16
CA SER A 116 -6.35 4.34 2.36
C SER A 116 -5.05 4.35 3.14
N VAL A 117 -4.10 3.55 2.69
CA VAL A 117 -2.74 3.49 3.20
C VAL A 117 -1.74 3.59 2.05
N ILE A 118 -0.76 4.48 2.19
CA ILE A 118 0.42 4.54 1.31
C ILE A 118 1.58 3.90 2.06
N ILE A 119 2.23 2.93 1.44
CA ILE A 119 3.36 2.19 1.99
C ILE A 119 4.59 2.49 1.15
N SER A 120 5.59 3.17 1.72
CA SER A 120 6.83 3.51 1.01
C SER A 120 7.91 2.46 1.25
N ASP A 121 7.59 1.22 0.94
CA ASP A 121 8.52 0.10 1.06
C ASP A 121 8.48 -0.78 -0.19
N PHE A 122 9.39 -1.74 -0.26
CA PHE A 122 9.66 -2.57 -1.43
C PHE A 122 9.85 -4.03 -1.02
N ASP A 123 9.72 -4.93 -1.99
CA ASP A 123 10.05 -6.34 -1.88
C ASP A 123 9.43 -7.02 -0.63
N GLU A 124 10.21 -7.82 0.08
CA GLU A 124 9.78 -8.57 1.26
C GLU A 124 9.33 -7.68 2.43
N ASN A 125 9.88 -6.47 2.57
CA ASN A 125 9.43 -5.53 3.58
C ASN A 125 7.99 -5.06 3.30
N LEU A 126 7.69 -4.72 2.04
CA LEU A 126 6.33 -4.36 1.62
C LEU A 126 5.34 -5.49 1.91
N LYS A 127 5.71 -6.75 1.57
CA LYS A 127 4.89 -7.93 1.89
C LYS A 127 4.65 -8.05 3.39
N SER A 128 5.68 -7.85 4.20
CA SER A 128 5.58 -7.92 5.67
C SER A 128 4.62 -6.87 6.23
N VAL A 129 4.66 -5.64 5.71
CA VAL A 129 3.72 -4.57 6.11
C VAL A 129 2.29 -4.93 5.73
N ILE A 130 2.07 -5.37 4.49
CA ILE A 130 0.73 -5.74 4.01
C ILE A 130 0.19 -6.94 4.79
N THR A 131 1.00 -7.95 5.03
CA THR A 131 0.62 -9.12 5.84
C THR A 131 0.25 -8.72 7.27
N SER A 132 1.01 -7.81 7.89
CA SER A 132 0.69 -7.29 9.23
C SER A 132 -0.63 -6.48 9.24
N LEU A 133 -0.94 -5.73 8.18
CA LEU A 133 -2.22 -5.05 8.02
C LEU A 133 -3.37 -6.07 7.89
N ILE A 134 -3.20 -7.10 7.06
CA ILE A 134 -4.19 -8.16 6.87
C ILE A 134 -4.41 -8.92 8.19
N TYR A 135 -3.35 -9.23 8.92
CA TYR A 135 -3.44 -9.85 10.25
C TYR A 135 -4.32 -9.03 11.20
N THR A 136 -4.26 -7.71 11.11
CA THR A 136 -5.11 -6.82 11.92
C THR A 136 -6.50 -6.55 11.30
N ASP A 137 -6.94 -7.39 10.38
CA ASP A 137 -8.24 -7.30 9.69
C ASP A 137 -8.41 -5.99 8.87
N VAL A 138 -7.29 -5.54 8.28
CA VAL A 138 -7.25 -4.43 7.32
C VAL A 138 -6.71 -4.97 6.02
N SER A 139 -7.58 -5.17 5.03
CA SER A 139 -7.20 -5.83 3.77
C SER A 139 -7.35 -4.89 2.56
N PRO A 140 -6.66 -5.19 1.45
CA PRO A 140 -6.82 -4.44 0.20
C PRO A 140 -8.25 -4.49 -0.37
N ARG A 141 -9.08 -5.46 0.08
CA ARG A 141 -10.48 -5.58 -0.34
C ARG A 141 -11.40 -4.53 0.29
N ASN A 142 -11.03 -4.03 1.45
CA ASN A 142 -11.87 -3.07 2.21
C ASN A 142 -11.21 -1.70 2.39
N LYS A 143 -9.94 -1.55 2.05
CA LYS A 143 -9.18 -0.31 2.09
C LYS A 143 -8.30 -0.17 0.84
N LEU A 144 -8.03 1.05 0.45
CA LEU A 144 -7.18 1.32 -0.71
C LEU A 144 -5.70 1.22 -0.30
N PHE A 145 -5.00 0.22 -0.83
CA PHE A 145 -3.58 0.02 -0.60
C PHE A 145 -2.79 0.59 -1.77
N ILE A 146 -1.89 1.50 -1.46
CA ILE A 146 -1.07 2.20 -2.44
C ILE A 146 0.40 2.06 -2.02
N THR A 147 1.27 1.81 -2.99
CA THR A 147 2.71 1.79 -2.75
C THR A 147 3.44 2.67 -3.76
N LEU A 148 4.73 2.85 -3.55
CA LEU A 148 5.61 3.42 -4.57
C LEU A 148 5.77 2.43 -5.72
N ASN A 149 6.45 2.84 -6.79
CA ASN A 149 6.59 2.01 -7.97
C ASN A 149 7.25 0.66 -7.66
N GLN A 150 6.57 -0.44 -8.05
CA GLN A 150 7.01 -1.84 -7.85
C GLN A 150 7.26 -2.56 -9.19
N TRP A 151 7.36 -1.86 -10.29
CA TRP A 151 7.45 -2.45 -11.64
C TRP A 151 8.73 -3.26 -11.91
N PHE A 152 9.68 -3.25 -10.98
CA PHE A 152 10.89 -4.07 -11.01
C PHE A 152 10.73 -5.43 -10.31
N ASP A 153 9.66 -5.62 -9.52
CA ASP A 153 9.33 -6.91 -8.88
C ASP A 153 7.95 -7.39 -9.30
N GLU A 154 7.92 -8.18 -10.38
CA GLU A 154 6.67 -8.76 -10.88
C GLU A 154 6.09 -9.82 -9.93
N SER A 155 6.87 -10.38 -9.00
CA SER A 155 6.43 -11.43 -8.09
C SER A 155 5.33 -10.95 -7.15
N LEU A 156 5.37 -9.69 -6.72
CA LEU A 156 4.34 -9.05 -5.91
C LEU A 156 2.97 -9.00 -6.61
N LEU A 157 2.97 -8.91 -7.95
CA LEU A 157 1.73 -8.82 -8.72
C LEU A 157 1.00 -10.17 -8.83
N LEU A 158 1.69 -11.27 -8.54
CA LEU A 158 1.16 -12.63 -8.61
C LEU A 158 0.53 -13.08 -7.27
N GLU A 159 0.74 -12.35 -6.19
CA GLU A 159 0.21 -12.69 -4.88
C GLU A 159 -1.23 -12.20 -4.70
N GLU A 160 -2.20 -13.09 -4.82
CA GLU A 160 -3.63 -12.77 -4.73
C GLU A 160 -4.03 -12.14 -3.38
N ASN A 161 -3.37 -12.52 -2.29
CA ASN A 161 -3.74 -12.07 -0.94
C ASN A 161 -3.46 -10.57 -0.71
N ILE A 162 -2.51 -9.99 -1.44
CA ILE A 162 -2.14 -8.58 -1.33
C ILE A 162 -2.83 -7.69 -2.37
N GLN A 163 -3.64 -8.28 -3.24
CA GLN A 163 -4.35 -7.56 -4.30
C GLN A 163 -5.75 -7.10 -3.82
N PRO A 164 -6.26 -5.95 -4.33
CA PRO A 164 -5.60 -5.04 -5.26
C PRO A 164 -4.57 -4.13 -4.61
N LEU A 165 -3.39 -4.02 -5.21
CA LEU A 165 -2.33 -3.10 -4.81
C LEU A 165 -2.11 -2.07 -5.92
N TYR A 166 -2.21 -0.78 -5.59
CA TYR A 166 -2.05 0.32 -6.54
C TYR A 166 -0.66 0.95 -6.43
N TYR A 167 -0.07 1.29 -7.55
CA TYR A 167 1.22 2.00 -7.58
C TYR A 167 1.34 2.86 -8.84
N PRO A 168 2.08 3.98 -8.78
CA PRO A 168 2.36 4.80 -9.94
C PRO A 168 3.25 4.04 -10.91
N SER A 169 2.86 4.02 -12.16
CA SER A 169 3.59 3.34 -13.23
C SER A 169 3.70 4.25 -14.46
N ILE A 170 4.54 3.85 -15.37
CA ILE A 170 4.60 4.46 -16.71
C ILE A 170 3.38 4.02 -17.52
N ASN A 171 3.09 4.76 -18.58
CA ASN A 171 2.02 4.40 -19.51
C ASN A 171 2.24 2.97 -20.04
N LYS A 172 1.25 2.09 -19.83
CA LYS A 172 1.31 0.67 -20.19
C LYS A 172 1.62 0.46 -21.66
N GLN A 173 1.01 1.24 -22.55
CA GLN A 173 1.16 1.14 -23.99
C GLN A 173 2.59 1.50 -24.43
N ASN A 174 3.19 2.51 -23.79
CA ASN A 174 4.58 2.89 -24.02
C ASN A 174 5.55 1.81 -23.53
N LEU A 175 5.27 1.21 -22.37
CA LEU A 175 6.06 0.11 -21.82
C LEU A 175 6.02 -1.12 -22.74
N GLU A 176 4.86 -1.54 -23.19
CA GLU A 176 4.68 -2.67 -24.09
C GLU A 176 5.41 -2.44 -25.44
N THR A 177 5.28 -1.24 -25.98
CA THR A 177 5.97 -0.86 -27.22
C THR A 177 7.49 -0.88 -27.05
N PHE A 178 7.99 -0.36 -25.94
CA PHE A 178 9.41 -0.41 -25.61
C PHE A 178 9.90 -1.85 -25.43
N ASN A 179 9.21 -2.65 -24.64
CA ASN A 179 9.57 -4.05 -24.39
C ASN A 179 9.66 -4.84 -25.70
N LYS A 180 8.68 -4.68 -26.57
CA LYS A 180 8.68 -5.33 -27.88
C LYS A 180 9.91 -4.93 -28.71
N LYS A 181 10.15 -3.62 -28.88
CA LYS A 181 11.31 -3.12 -29.63
C LYS A 181 12.63 -3.60 -29.03
N PHE A 182 12.74 -3.64 -27.71
CA PHE A 182 13.95 -4.08 -27.02
C PHE A 182 14.21 -5.58 -27.25
N VAL A 183 13.19 -6.42 -27.12
CA VAL A 183 13.28 -7.86 -27.37
C VAL A 183 13.64 -8.13 -28.86
N ASP A 184 12.99 -7.44 -29.78
CA ASP A 184 13.27 -7.56 -31.23
C ASP A 184 14.71 -7.16 -31.59
N THR A 185 15.30 -6.22 -30.83
CA THR A 185 16.67 -5.72 -31.10
C THR A 185 17.75 -6.54 -30.41
N TYR A 186 17.51 -6.93 -29.15
CA TYR A 186 18.54 -7.50 -28.26
C TYR A 186 18.29 -8.98 -27.91
N ASN A 187 17.19 -9.55 -28.36
CA ASN A 187 16.75 -10.93 -28.03
C ASN A 187 16.76 -11.24 -26.52
N SER A 188 16.48 -10.23 -25.71
CA SER A 188 16.44 -10.32 -24.26
C SER A 188 15.40 -9.36 -23.68
N LYS A 189 14.87 -9.65 -22.49
CA LYS A 189 13.97 -8.71 -21.80
C LYS A 189 14.74 -7.50 -21.26
N PRO A 190 14.21 -6.28 -21.39
CA PRO A 190 14.83 -5.10 -20.78
C PRO A 190 14.73 -5.19 -19.25
N ASN A 191 15.75 -4.69 -18.58
CA ASN A 191 15.66 -4.39 -17.15
C ASN A 191 15.16 -2.95 -16.94
N HIS A 192 14.86 -2.57 -15.70
CA HIS A 192 14.36 -1.24 -15.38
C HIS A 192 15.33 -0.09 -15.74
N LEU A 193 16.65 -0.34 -15.69
CA LEU A 193 17.65 0.66 -16.08
C LEU A 193 17.65 0.90 -17.60
N SER A 194 17.39 -0.14 -18.38
CA SER A 194 17.25 -0.01 -19.86
C SER A 194 16.09 0.92 -20.23
N LEU A 195 14.96 0.82 -19.49
CA LEU A 195 13.81 1.68 -19.70
C LEU A 195 14.11 3.14 -19.36
N LEU A 196 14.75 3.40 -18.22
CA LEU A 196 15.15 4.74 -17.80
C LEU A 196 16.13 5.39 -18.78
N SER A 197 17.07 4.63 -19.32
CA SER A 197 18.02 5.09 -20.33
C SER A 197 17.33 5.49 -21.63
N CYS A 198 16.33 4.73 -22.07
CA CYS A 198 15.56 5.04 -23.27
C CYS A 198 14.79 6.36 -23.15
N LEU A 199 14.21 6.64 -21.98
CA LEU A 199 13.51 7.90 -21.73
C LEU A 199 14.44 9.13 -21.82
N LEU A 200 15.73 8.97 -21.50
CA LEU A 200 16.72 10.05 -21.65
C LEU A 200 16.99 10.42 -23.11
N TYR A 201 17.04 9.42 -23.99
CA TYR A 201 17.34 9.65 -25.43
C TYR A 201 16.11 10.13 -26.23
N THR A 202 14.90 9.88 -25.73
CA THR A 202 13.65 10.24 -26.43
C THR A 202 13.02 11.55 -25.94
N SER A 203 13.51 12.14 -24.86
CA SER A 203 13.09 13.48 -24.43
C SER A 203 13.66 14.52 -25.40
N PRO A 204 12.84 15.39 -26.02
CA PRO A 204 13.36 16.50 -26.78
C PRO A 204 14.29 17.33 -25.88
N SER A 205 15.48 17.63 -26.37
CA SER A 205 16.41 18.54 -25.70
C SER A 205 15.71 19.89 -25.49
N PRO A 206 15.84 20.51 -24.29
CA PRO A 206 15.26 21.82 -24.05
C PRO A 206 15.87 22.88 -24.97
#